data_2dfc3d4fdcd484d4acf239514252431c
#
_entry.id   2dfc3d4fdcd484d4acf239514252431c
#
_cell.length_a   1.000
_cell.length_b   1.000
_cell.length_c   1.000
_cell.angle_alpha   90.00
_cell.angle_beta   90.00
_cell.angle_gamma   90.00
#
_symmetry.space_group_name_H-M   'P 1'
#
loop_
_entity.id
_entity.type
_entity.pdbx_description
1 polymer ?
#
loop_
_entity_poly.entity_id
_entity_poly.type
_entity_poly.pdbx_seq_one_letter_code
_entity_poly.pdbx_strand_id
1 'polypeptide(L)'
;MRKKMQTGMHKGQEKVMDGKLRNMAGLYLQQGDRMLLLYRIGSKVVSDSYTASAGGHFEKEELNDARACILRELYEETGLTEHDIVNLTLRYVTVRLKNGELRQNYYFFADLKDGQKEIVSNEGNLEWFHIEKLLKNPPEMPFTAQYVIKHYAEIGKNTDMLYAGIATGTGVAFTEMEEF
;
A
#
# COMPACT_ATOMS: atom_id res chain seq x y z
N MET A 1 -10.55 61.40 7.39
CA MET A 1 -9.90 60.38 6.56
C MET A 1 -10.14 59.01 7.16
N ARG A 2 -11.07 58.21 6.62
CA ARG A 2 -11.38 56.84 7.09
C ARG A 2 -10.69 55.86 6.15
N LYS A 3 -9.68 55.16 6.63
CA LYS A 3 -9.07 54.03 5.91
C LYS A 3 -10.03 52.84 5.87
N LYS A 4 -10.48 52.47 4.68
CA LYS A 4 -11.17 51.20 4.41
C LYS A 4 -10.16 50.05 4.52
N MET A 5 -10.31 49.18 5.53
CA MET A 5 -9.69 47.85 5.53
C MET A 5 -10.38 47.00 4.51
N GLN A 6 -9.68 46.64 3.45
CA GLN A 6 -10.10 45.58 2.53
C GLN A 6 -9.74 44.23 3.18
N THR A 7 -10.74 43.53 3.67
CA THR A 7 -10.67 42.11 4.00
C THR A 7 -10.70 41.32 2.69
N GLY A 8 -9.54 40.90 2.26
CA GLY A 8 -9.39 39.94 1.16
C GLY A 8 -9.87 38.55 1.62
N MET A 9 -11.11 38.22 1.34
CA MET A 9 -11.60 36.84 1.38
C MET A 9 -10.93 36.08 0.26
N HIS A 10 -9.95 35.21 0.58
CA HIS A 10 -9.56 34.15 -0.33
C HIS A 10 -10.78 33.23 -0.53
N LYS A 11 -11.47 33.38 -1.65
CA LYS A 11 -12.38 32.39 -2.16
C LYS A 11 -11.53 31.15 -2.50
N GLY A 12 -11.44 30.19 -1.58
CA GLY A 12 -11.01 28.85 -1.89
C GLY A 12 -11.92 28.33 -3.00
N GLN A 13 -11.36 28.06 -4.18
CA GLN A 13 -12.09 27.34 -5.21
C GLN A 13 -12.50 26.01 -4.59
N GLU A 14 -13.80 25.79 -4.43
CA GLU A 14 -14.35 24.47 -4.09
C GLU A 14 -13.88 23.51 -5.19
N LYS A 15 -12.98 22.62 -4.81
CA LYS A 15 -12.45 21.63 -5.74
C LYS A 15 -13.56 20.62 -5.99
N VAL A 16 -14.23 20.72 -7.13
CA VAL A 16 -15.27 19.76 -7.53
C VAL A 16 -14.62 18.38 -7.61
N MET A 17 -15.19 17.42 -6.87
CA MET A 17 -14.81 16.02 -6.91
C MET A 17 -15.46 15.40 -8.16
N ASP A 18 -14.66 15.03 -9.13
CA ASP A 18 -15.12 14.47 -10.42
C ASP A 18 -15.24 12.93 -10.40
N GLY A 19 -15.07 12.32 -9.22
CA GLY A 19 -15.26 10.88 -9.02
C GLY A 19 -14.15 10.01 -9.61
N LYS A 20 -12.98 10.56 -9.92
CA LYS A 20 -11.85 9.76 -10.37
C LYS A 20 -11.39 8.79 -9.30
N LEU A 21 -11.30 7.52 -9.67
CA LEU A 21 -10.86 6.44 -8.82
C LEU A 21 -9.51 5.92 -9.30
N ARG A 22 -8.71 5.45 -8.35
CA ARG A 22 -7.47 4.73 -8.62
C ARG A 22 -7.37 3.56 -7.65
N ASN A 23 -7.51 2.35 -8.20
CA ASN A 23 -7.39 1.10 -7.45
C ASN A 23 -6.01 0.50 -7.65
N MET A 24 -5.40 0.05 -6.56
CA MET A 24 -4.08 -0.57 -6.55
C MET A 24 -4.07 -1.74 -5.57
N ALA A 25 -3.34 -2.80 -5.89
CA ALA A 25 -3.01 -3.85 -4.93
C ALA A 25 -1.52 -3.81 -4.60
N GLY A 26 -1.16 -4.25 -3.40
CA GLY A 26 0.22 -4.41 -2.96
C GLY A 26 0.34 -5.65 -2.09
N LEU A 27 1.42 -6.40 -2.27
CA LEU A 27 1.74 -7.60 -1.52
C LEU A 27 3.01 -7.40 -0.70
N TYR A 28 2.92 -7.71 0.59
CA TYR A 28 4.07 -7.82 1.48
C TYR A 28 4.38 -9.30 1.71
N LEU A 29 5.49 -9.77 1.13
CA LEU A 29 6.01 -11.11 1.36
C LEU A 29 6.81 -11.14 2.67
N GLN A 30 6.62 -12.20 3.43
CA GLN A 30 7.28 -12.41 4.71
C GLN A 30 8.02 -13.74 4.72
N GLN A 31 9.04 -13.81 5.57
CA GLN A 31 9.73 -15.04 5.93
C GLN A 31 10.20 -14.92 7.38
N GLY A 32 9.50 -15.58 8.29
CA GLY A 32 9.72 -15.45 9.72
C GLY A 32 9.48 -14.02 10.22
N ASP A 33 10.51 -13.38 10.76
CA ASP A 33 10.47 -12.01 11.28
C ASP A 33 10.88 -10.94 10.26
N ARG A 34 11.03 -11.33 8.98
CA ARG A 34 11.46 -10.42 7.91
C ARG A 34 10.34 -10.18 6.91
N MET A 35 10.35 -8.99 6.34
CA MET A 35 9.47 -8.54 5.27
C MET A 35 10.30 -8.11 4.06
N LEU A 36 9.89 -8.54 2.88
CA LEU A 36 10.52 -8.17 1.62
C LEU A 36 9.93 -6.88 1.10
N LEU A 37 10.78 -5.91 0.78
CA LEU A 37 10.39 -4.64 0.17
C LEU A 37 11.12 -4.45 -1.15
N LEU A 38 10.47 -3.78 -2.09
CA LEU A 38 11.03 -3.39 -3.37
C LEU A 38 11.50 -1.93 -3.33
N TYR A 39 12.81 -1.70 -3.54
CA TYR A 39 13.34 -0.37 -3.78
C TYR A 39 13.22 -0.02 -5.27
N ARG A 40 12.32 0.90 -5.59
CA ARG A 40 12.07 1.32 -6.98
C ARG A 40 13.05 2.39 -7.42
N ILE A 41 13.69 2.18 -8.58
CA ILE A 41 14.66 3.09 -9.17
C ILE A 41 14.09 3.65 -10.47
N GLY A 42 14.05 4.99 -10.60
CA GLY A 42 13.71 5.65 -11.88
C GLY A 42 12.24 5.58 -12.30
N SER A 43 11.33 5.15 -11.43
CA SER A 43 9.89 5.16 -11.71
C SER A 43 9.35 6.59 -11.75
N LYS A 44 8.47 6.90 -12.71
CA LYS A 44 7.82 8.22 -12.85
C LYS A 44 6.84 8.55 -11.73
N VAL A 45 6.38 7.53 -10.98
CA VAL A 45 5.30 7.68 -9.98
C VAL A 45 5.82 7.63 -8.56
N VAL A 46 6.73 6.69 -8.28
CA VAL A 46 7.39 6.52 -6.98
C VAL A 46 8.83 6.11 -7.29
N SER A 47 9.77 7.02 -7.16
CA SER A 47 11.20 6.78 -7.38
C SER A 47 11.95 6.95 -6.08
N ASP A 48 13.05 6.24 -5.94
CA ASP A 48 13.97 6.30 -4.79
C ASP A 48 13.25 6.06 -3.46
N SER A 49 12.34 5.07 -3.45
CA SER A 49 11.48 4.77 -2.31
C SER A 49 11.17 3.28 -2.27
N TYR A 50 11.05 2.73 -1.06
CA TYR A 50 10.60 1.36 -0.86
C TYR A 50 9.08 1.25 -1.01
N THR A 51 8.64 0.16 -1.63
CA THR A 51 7.22 -0.19 -1.79
C THR A 51 6.96 -1.63 -1.31
N ALA A 52 5.75 -2.13 -1.49
CA ALA A 52 5.43 -3.53 -1.29
C ALA A 52 6.34 -4.44 -2.15
N SER A 53 6.44 -5.71 -1.82
CA SER A 53 7.25 -6.71 -2.53
C SER A 53 6.88 -6.84 -3.99
N ALA A 54 5.58 -6.72 -4.28
CA ALA A 54 4.98 -6.62 -5.61
C ALA A 54 3.70 -5.81 -5.53
N GLY A 55 3.28 -5.18 -6.65
CA GLY A 55 2.01 -4.49 -6.68
C GLY A 55 1.86 -3.43 -7.76
N GLY A 56 0.63 -3.22 -8.18
CA GLY A 56 0.30 -2.27 -9.24
C GLY A 56 -1.18 -1.91 -9.32
N HIS A 57 -1.55 -1.39 -10.47
CA HIS A 57 -2.91 -0.96 -10.74
C HIS A 57 -3.77 -2.13 -11.20
N PHE A 58 -5.06 -2.06 -10.85
CA PHE A 58 -6.03 -3.00 -11.40
C PHE A 58 -6.17 -2.81 -12.91
N GLU A 59 -6.14 -3.91 -13.63
CA GLU A 59 -6.60 -3.96 -15.00
C GLU A 59 -8.13 -4.02 -15.06
N LYS A 60 -8.69 -3.82 -16.26
CA LYS A 60 -10.14 -3.73 -16.44
C LYS A 60 -10.87 -5.00 -16.01
N GLU A 61 -10.26 -6.15 -16.26
CA GLU A 61 -10.78 -7.48 -15.97
C GLU A 61 -10.71 -7.81 -14.46
N GLU A 62 -9.89 -7.07 -13.71
CA GLU A 62 -9.63 -7.29 -12.27
C GLU A 62 -10.42 -6.36 -11.34
N LEU A 63 -11.23 -5.45 -11.88
CA LEU A 63 -11.89 -4.39 -11.09
C LEU A 63 -12.70 -4.89 -9.89
N ASN A 64 -13.14 -6.14 -9.91
CA ASN A 64 -13.88 -6.79 -8.83
C ASN A 64 -13.12 -7.98 -8.20
N ASP A 65 -11.82 -8.12 -8.49
CA ASP A 65 -10.98 -9.21 -8.01
C ASP A 65 -9.56 -8.72 -7.67
N ALA A 66 -9.42 -8.19 -6.45
CA ALA A 66 -8.14 -7.72 -5.95
C ALA A 66 -7.09 -8.83 -5.86
N ARG A 67 -7.54 -10.10 -5.68
CA ARG A 67 -6.65 -11.26 -5.62
C ARG A 67 -6.06 -11.58 -6.99
N ALA A 68 -6.86 -11.52 -8.06
CA ALA A 68 -6.36 -11.69 -9.42
C ALA A 68 -5.28 -10.64 -9.74
N CYS A 69 -5.54 -9.37 -9.43
CA CYS A 69 -4.57 -8.29 -9.61
C CYS A 69 -3.24 -8.60 -8.91
N ILE A 70 -3.26 -8.96 -7.63
CA ILE A 70 -2.01 -9.15 -6.89
C ILE A 70 -1.24 -10.40 -7.32
N LEU A 71 -1.90 -11.45 -7.78
CA LEU A 71 -1.24 -12.64 -8.32
C LEU A 71 -0.60 -12.38 -9.69
N ARG A 72 -1.24 -11.57 -10.55
CA ARG A 72 -0.64 -11.10 -11.81
C ARG A 72 0.60 -10.26 -11.54
N GLU A 73 0.51 -9.23 -10.69
CA GLU A 73 1.64 -8.36 -10.34
C GLU A 73 2.80 -9.14 -9.72
N LEU A 74 2.50 -10.10 -8.83
CA LEU A 74 3.51 -10.98 -8.25
C LEU A 74 4.30 -11.71 -9.35
N TYR A 75 3.58 -12.30 -10.31
CA TYR A 75 4.22 -13.02 -11.41
C TYR A 75 5.00 -12.09 -12.35
N GLU A 76 4.43 -10.98 -12.74
CA GLU A 76 5.03 -10.02 -13.68
C GLU A 76 6.31 -9.37 -13.10
N GLU A 77 6.30 -9.01 -11.82
CA GLU A 77 7.42 -8.33 -11.19
C GLU A 77 8.52 -9.25 -10.67
N THR A 78 8.18 -10.49 -10.26
CA THR A 78 9.13 -11.38 -9.56
C THR A 78 9.25 -12.78 -10.17
N GLY A 79 8.36 -13.16 -11.08
CA GLY A 79 8.27 -14.53 -11.61
C GLY A 79 7.71 -15.55 -10.60
N LEU A 80 7.37 -15.13 -9.38
CA LEU A 80 6.72 -16.00 -8.40
C LEU A 80 5.26 -16.21 -8.75
N THR A 81 4.74 -17.38 -8.36
CA THR A 81 3.36 -17.77 -8.54
C THR A 81 2.70 -18.02 -7.19
N GLU A 82 1.40 -18.26 -7.18
CA GLU A 82 0.68 -18.69 -5.98
C GLU A 82 1.25 -19.98 -5.35
N HIS A 83 1.93 -20.83 -6.16
CA HIS A 83 2.56 -22.04 -5.66
C HIS A 83 3.82 -21.79 -4.82
N ASP A 84 4.40 -20.60 -4.92
CA ASP A 84 5.63 -20.20 -4.22
C ASP A 84 5.36 -19.53 -2.87
N ILE A 85 4.09 -19.23 -2.58
CA ILE A 85 3.64 -18.55 -1.36
C ILE A 85 2.59 -19.36 -0.61
N VAL A 86 2.37 -19.02 0.66
CA VAL A 86 1.28 -19.52 1.50
C VAL A 86 0.62 -18.37 2.25
N ASN A 87 -0.56 -18.61 2.80
CA ASN A 87 -1.28 -17.65 3.64
C ASN A 87 -1.58 -16.30 2.96
N LEU A 88 -1.73 -16.29 1.62
CA LEU A 88 -2.09 -15.07 0.90
C LEU A 88 -3.46 -14.55 1.38
N THR A 89 -3.45 -13.42 2.06
CA THR A 89 -4.65 -12.85 2.69
C THR A 89 -4.71 -11.35 2.48
N LEU A 90 -5.87 -10.84 2.08
CA LEU A 90 -6.18 -9.41 2.09
C LEU A 90 -6.39 -8.97 3.55
N ARG A 91 -5.57 -8.04 4.04
CA ARG A 91 -5.59 -7.59 5.44
C ARG A 91 -6.04 -6.15 5.61
N TYR A 92 -5.83 -5.31 4.59
CA TYR A 92 -6.18 -3.89 4.65
C TYR A 92 -6.77 -3.41 3.35
N VAL A 93 -7.79 -2.57 3.46
CA VAL A 93 -8.27 -1.70 2.39
C VAL A 93 -8.15 -0.26 2.88
N THR A 94 -7.37 0.58 2.21
CA THR A 94 -7.24 1.99 2.61
C THR A 94 -7.74 2.92 1.54
N VAL A 95 -8.31 4.03 1.98
CA VAL A 95 -8.84 5.08 1.11
C VAL A 95 -8.18 6.42 1.47
N ARG A 96 -7.74 7.15 0.44
CA ARG A 96 -7.22 8.51 0.56
C ARG A 96 -7.63 9.39 -0.60
N LEU A 97 -7.79 10.68 -0.33
CA LEU A 97 -7.97 11.69 -1.36
C LEU A 97 -6.63 12.36 -1.67
N LYS A 98 -6.18 12.34 -2.94
CA LYS A 98 -4.97 13.02 -3.38
C LYS A 98 -5.18 13.64 -4.75
N ASN A 99 -4.99 14.95 -4.85
CA ASN A 99 -5.12 15.72 -6.11
C ASN A 99 -6.48 15.56 -6.82
N GLY A 100 -7.58 15.44 -6.05
CA GLY A 100 -8.93 15.25 -6.59
C GLY A 100 -9.24 13.81 -7.00
N GLU A 101 -8.32 12.88 -6.79
CA GLU A 101 -8.46 11.47 -7.10
C GLU A 101 -8.65 10.66 -5.81
N LEU A 102 -9.67 9.82 -5.77
CA LEU A 102 -9.89 8.87 -4.69
C LEU A 102 -9.03 7.63 -4.95
N ARG A 103 -8.05 7.42 -4.10
CA ARG A 103 -7.13 6.29 -4.19
C ARG A 103 -7.50 5.22 -3.19
N GLN A 104 -7.71 4.02 -3.69
CA GLN A 104 -8.04 2.84 -2.90
C GLN A 104 -6.94 1.80 -3.08
N ASN A 105 -6.34 1.37 -1.96
CA ASN A 105 -5.27 0.39 -1.97
C ASN A 105 -5.69 -0.84 -1.18
N TYR A 106 -5.44 -2.01 -1.76
CA TYR A 106 -5.67 -3.33 -1.19
C TYR A 106 -4.34 -3.93 -0.80
N TYR A 107 -4.13 -4.22 0.49
CA TYR A 107 -2.87 -4.73 0.99
C TYR A 107 -3.00 -6.18 1.38
N PHE A 108 -2.26 -7.00 0.65
CA PHE A 108 -2.12 -8.43 0.90
C PHE A 108 -0.84 -8.71 1.68
N PHE A 109 -0.88 -9.77 2.47
CA PHE A 109 0.27 -10.34 3.13
C PHE A 109 0.31 -11.82 2.80
N ALA A 110 1.52 -12.36 2.65
CA ALA A 110 1.74 -13.79 2.42
C ALA A 110 3.12 -14.19 2.95
N ASP A 111 3.28 -15.47 3.25
CA ASP A 111 4.57 -16.06 3.57
C ASP A 111 5.18 -16.70 2.34
N LEU A 112 6.49 -16.47 2.15
CA LEU A 112 7.26 -17.16 1.14
C LEU A 112 7.52 -18.60 1.61
N LYS A 113 7.30 -19.58 0.73
CA LYS A 113 7.63 -20.98 1.03
C LYS A 113 9.14 -21.16 1.22
N ASP A 114 9.53 -22.05 2.11
CA ASP A 114 10.93 -22.40 2.32
C ASP A 114 11.57 -23.01 1.07
N GLY A 115 12.90 -22.77 0.90
CA GLY A 115 13.65 -23.32 -0.21
C GLY A 115 13.49 -22.59 -1.54
N GLN A 116 12.85 -21.41 -1.54
CA GLN A 116 12.75 -20.58 -2.73
C GLN A 116 14.12 -20.05 -3.17
N LYS A 117 14.29 -19.92 -4.48
CA LYS A 117 15.47 -19.30 -5.09
C LYS A 117 15.55 -17.82 -4.72
N GLU A 118 16.69 -17.23 -4.96
CA GLU A 118 16.83 -15.78 -4.90
C GLU A 118 15.74 -15.10 -5.75
N ILE A 119 14.99 -14.22 -5.11
CA ILE A 119 13.92 -13.48 -5.77
C ILE A 119 14.52 -12.24 -6.38
N VAL A 120 14.31 -12.04 -7.65
CA VAL A 120 14.71 -10.84 -8.38
C VAL A 120 13.47 -10.12 -8.90
N SER A 121 13.53 -8.79 -9.00
CA SER A 121 12.46 -8.00 -9.59
C SER A 121 12.98 -7.25 -10.82
N ASN A 122 12.13 -7.12 -11.83
CA ASN A 122 12.40 -6.30 -13.02
C ASN A 122 12.13 -4.80 -12.78
N GLU A 123 11.57 -4.43 -11.62
CA GLU A 123 11.19 -3.05 -11.27
C GLU A 123 12.13 -2.36 -10.27
N GLY A 124 13.12 -3.09 -9.75
CA GLY A 124 14.09 -2.55 -8.80
C GLY A 124 14.78 -3.61 -7.96
N ASN A 125 15.31 -3.21 -6.83
CA ASN A 125 16.03 -4.09 -5.93
C ASN A 125 15.15 -4.57 -4.79
N LEU A 126 15.04 -5.88 -4.61
CA LEU A 126 14.34 -6.49 -3.47
C LEU A 126 15.29 -6.60 -2.28
N GLU A 127 14.81 -6.22 -1.11
CA GLU A 127 15.59 -6.22 0.13
C GLU A 127 14.75 -6.73 1.31
N TRP A 128 15.36 -7.63 2.12
CA TRP A 128 14.75 -8.17 3.32
C TRP A 128 15.02 -7.28 4.53
N PHE A 129 13.97 -6.85 5.19
CA PHE A 129 14.01 -6.07 6.42
C PHE A 129 13.49 -6.86 7.61
N HIS A 130 14.17 -6.83 8.73
CA HIS A 130 13.56 -7.24 9.99
C HIS A 130 12.42 -6.29 10.34
N ILE A 131 11.25 -6.83 10.65
CA ILE A 131 10.03 -6.06 10.95
C ILE A 131 10.28 -5.09 12.10
N GLU A 132 10.99 -5.52 13.15
CA GLU A 132 11.35 -4.63 14.26
C GLU A 132 12.17 -3.41 13.82
N LYS A 133 13.09 -3.58 12.87
CA LYS A 133 13.87 -2.46 12.31
C LYS A 133 13.02 -1.52 11.45
N LEU A 134 12.09 -2.07 10.66
CA LEU A 134 11.12 -1.27 9.90
C LEU A 134 10.26 -0.39 10.80
N LEU A 135 9.85 -0.89 11.98
CA LEU A 135 9.04 -0.12 12.92
C LEU A 135 9.83 0.99 13.60
N LYS A 136 11.11 0.75 13.92
CA LYS A 136 11.96 1.74 14.60
C LYS A 136 12.48 2.83 13.65
N ASN A 137 12.91 2.43 12.46
CA ASN A 137 13.51 3.30 11.47
C ASN A 137 12.97 2.94 10.07
N PRO A 138 11.74 3.34 9.75
CA PRO A 138 11.16 3.05 8.43
C PRO A 138 11.99 3.73 7.34
N PRO A 139 12.32 3.00 6.25
CA PRO A 139 12.95 3.64 5.10
C PRO A 139 11.97 4.58 4.40
N GLU A 140 12.47 5.36 3.44
CA GLU A 140 11.59 6.19 2.61
C GLU A 140 10.57 5.32 1.88
N MET A 141 9.30 5.49 2.18
CA MET A 141 8.19 4.73 1.60
C MET A 141 6.88 5.52 1.66
N PRO A 142 5.86 5.15 0.86
CA PRO A 142 4.57 5.83 0.88
C PRO A 142 3.97 5.87 2.28
N PHE A 143 3.50 7.06 2.67
CA PHE A 143 2.94 7.34 3.99
C PHE A 143 1.90 6.29 4.46
N THR A 144 0.93 5.94 3.61
CA THR A 144 -0.10 4.96 3.96
C THR A 144 0.49 3.57 4.22
N ALA A 145 1.53 3.18 3.47
CA ALA A 145 2.21 1.89 3.63
C ALA A 145 2.91 1.78 5.00
N GLN A 146 3.56 2.85 5.48
CA GLN A 146 4.18 2.88 6.80
C GLN A 146 3.17 2.57 7.91
N TYR A 147 1.98 3.21 7.85
CA TYR A 147 0.92 2.98 8.83
C TYR A 147 0.33 1.57 8.75
N VAL A 148 0.16 1.04 7.53
CA VAL A 148 -0.32 -0.34 7.32
C VAL A 148 0.67 -1.35 7.90
N ILE A 149 1.98 -1.24 7.58
CA ILE A 149 3.00 -2.15 8.11
C ILE A 149 3.06 -2.07 9.64
N LYS A 150 3.01 -0.87 10.20
CA LYS A 150 3.01 -0.68 11.64
C LYS A 150 1.80 -1.36 12.30
N HIS A 151 0.59 -1.05 11.85
CA HIS A 151 -0.63 -1.65 12.40
C HIS A 151 -0.66 -3.17 12.21
N TYR A 152 -0.20 -3.65 11.06
CA TYR A 152 -0.09 -5.09 10.82
C TYR A 152 0.85 -5.76 11.82
N ALA A 153 2.04 -5.22 12.04
CA ALA A 153 3.01 -5.80 12.94
C ALA A 153 2.58 -5.78 14.42
N GLU A 154 1.88 -4.72 14.84
CA GLU A 154 1.44 -4.54 16.22
C GLU A 154 0.12 -5.28 16.52
N ILE A 155 -0.80 -5.34 15.57
CA ILE A 155 -2.17 -5.83 15.76
C ILE A 155 -2.55 -6.88 14.70
N GLY A 156 -2.53 -6.50 13.43
CA GLY A 156 -3.15 -7.24 12.34
C GLY A 156 -2.64 -8.66 12.17
N LYS A 157 -1.34 -8.92 12.35
CA LYS A 157 -0.76 -10.27 12.21
C LYS A 157 -1.27 -11.29 13.23
N ASN A 158 -1.83 -10.81 14.35
CA ASN A 158 -2.34 -11.64 15.44
C ASN A 158 -3.86 -11.85 15.38
N THR A 159 -4.51 -11.41 14.32
CA THR A 159 -5.96 -11.54 14.10
C THR A 159 -6.23 -12.05 12.69
N ASP A 160 -7.44 -12.51 12.41
CA ASP A 160 -7.91 -12.84 11.06
C ASP A 160 -8.77 -11.73 10.45
N MET A 161 -8.82 -10.56 11.10
CA MET A 161 -9.67 -9.44 10.68
C MET A 161 -9.15 -8.74 9.43
N LEU A 162 -10.07 -8.28 8.60
CA LEU A 162 -9.84 -7.29 7.56
C LEU A 162 -10.02 -5.89 8.15
N TYR A 163 -9.13 -4.97 7.83
CA TYR A 163 -9.16 -3.59 8.32
C TYR A 163 -9.44 -2.59 7.20
N ALA A 164 -10.39 -1.68 7.43
CA ALA A 164 -10.55 -0.48 6.63
C ALA A 164 -9.70 0.65 7.20
N GLY A 165 -9.00 1.41 6.35
CA GLY A 165 -8.18 2.54 6.76
C GLY A 165 -8.52 3.81 5.99
N ILE A 166 -8.76 4.92 6.71
CA ILE A 166 -8.93 6.25 6.12
C ILE A 166 -7.66 7.07 6.36
N ALA A 167 -6.97 7.40 5.28
CA ALA A 167 -5.78 8.24 5.35
C ALA A 167 -6.12 9.72 5.36
N THR A 168 -5.62 10.42 6.36
CA THR A 168 -5.73 11.88 6.53
C THR A 168 -4.38 12.55 6.26
N GLY A 169 -4.27 13.86 6.45
CA GLY A 169 -2.99 14.57 6.35
C GLY A 169 -2.00 14.24 7.48
N THR A 170 -2.45 13.61 8.56
CA THR A 170 -1.67 13.38 9.78
C THR A 170 -1.55 11.91 10.19
N GLY A 171 -2.28 11.00 9.54
CA GLY A 171 -2.24 9.59 9.90
C GLY A 171 -3.24 8.74 9.11
N VAL A 172 -3.35 7.48 9.52
CA VAL A 172 -4.37 6.54 9.02
C VAL A 172 -5.15 6.02 10.22
N ALA A 173 -6.46 6.21 10.20
CA ALA A 173 -7.36 5.60 11.17
C ALA A 173 -7.83 4.24 10.62
N PHE A 174 -7.64 3.18 11.39
CA PHE A 174 -8.08 1.83 11.04
C PHE A 174 -9.31 1.42 11.86
N THR A 175 -10.18 0.65 11.25
CA THR A 175 -11.31 -0.04 11.89
C THR A 175 -11.40 -1.47 11.38
N GLU A 176 -11.82 -2.38 12.24
CA GLU A 176 -12.14 -3.75 11.85
C GLU A 176 -13.38 -3.76 10.95
N MET A 177 -13.38 -4.65 9.97
CA MET A 177 -14.53 -4.91 9.10
C MET A 177 -15.18 -6.22 9.56
N GLU A 178 -16.33 -6.11 10.16
CA GLU A 178 -17.13 -7.27 10.59
C GLU A 178 -18.11 -7.67 9.47
N GLU A 179 -18.30 -8.98 9.29
CA GLU A 179 -19.42 -9.47 8.47
C GLU A 179 -20.72 -9.36 9.26
N PHE A 180 -21.80 -8.93 8.61
CA PHE A 180 -23.14 -8.76 9.20
C PHE A 180 -24.24 -9.16 8.22
#